data_f09ca59f15e1de4da45ab97736ca1c59
#
_entry.id   f09ca59f15e1de4da45ab97736ca1c59
#
_cell.length_a   1.000
_cell.length_b   1.000
_cell.length_c   1.000
_cell.angle_alpha   90.00
_cell.angle_beta   90.00
_cell.angle_gamma   90.00
#
_symmetry.space_group_name_H-M   'P 1'
#
loop_
_entity.id
_entity.type
_entity.pdbx_description
1 polymer ?
#
loop_
_entity_poly.entity_id
_entity_poly.type
_entity_poly.pdbx_seq_one_letter_code
_entity_poly.pdbx_strand_id
1 'polypeptide(L)'
;MDGGVWKDNTGKHINAHGGNIFNYKGTYYWYGESRSEDGKPYSSLGVSCFTSKDLKNWTNHGLVLPVSEEPGSDIEGGCIIERPKVLYNQKTRKFVMWFHLELKGRGYGAARYGVATSDTPFGPFKFVRSGRVNPGIYPIGFSKPD
;
A
#
# COMPACT_ATOMS: atom_id res chain seq x y z
N MET A 1 -27.32 -6.04 -4.82
CA MET A 1 -25.93 -5.67 -5.15
C MET A 1 -25.43 -6.78 -6.07
N ASP A 2 -25.08 -6.43 -7.26
CA ASP A 2 -24.80 -7.36 -8.37
C ASP A 2 -23.33 -7.85 -8.42
N GLY A 3 -22.55 -7.67 -7.36
CA GLY A 3 -21.19 -8.17 -7.28
C GLY A 3 -20.25 -7.66 -8.40
N GLY A 4 -20.63 -6.60 -9.09
CA GLY A 4 -19.87 -6.03 -10.19
C GLY A 4 -18.54 -5.42 -9.76
N VAL A 5 -17.66 -5.24 -10.73
CA VAL A 5 -16.37 -4.55 -10.56
C VAL A 5 -16.60 -3.11 -10.12
N TRP A 6 -15.97 -2.70 -9.03
CA TRP A 6 -16.06 -1.33 -8.55
C TRP A 6 -15.26 -0.38 -9.45
N LYS A 7 -15.92 0.69 -9.92
CA LYS A 7 -15.35 1.63 -10.89
C LYS A 7 -15.18 3.01 -10.29
N ASP A 8 -14.16 3.72 -10.74
CA ASP A 8 -13.97 5.14 -10.45
C ASP A 8 -14.87 6.04 -11.34
N ASN A 9 -14.82 7.34 -11.12
CA ASN A 9 -15.61 8.33 -11.86
C ASN A 9 -15.29 8.38 -13.38
N THR A 10 -14.23 7.74 -13.84
CA THR A 10 -13.88 7.61 -15.27
C THR A 10 -14.37 6.30 -15.87
N GLY A 11 -14.98 5.43 -15.06
CA GLY A 11 -15.46 4.11 -15.47
C GLY A 11 -14.38 3.02 -15.43
N LYS A 12 -13.16 3.32 -14.96
CA LYS A 12 -12.08 2.35 -14.82
C LYS A 12 -12.19 1.58 -13.51
N HIS A 13 -11.72 0.33 -13.51
CA HIS A 13 -11.64 -0.48 -12.31
C HIS A 13 -10.79 0.19 -11.22
N ILE A 14 -11.28 0.14 -9.97
CA ILE A 14 -10.52 0.62 -8.80
C ILE A 14 -9.47 -0.42 -8.45
N ASN A 15 -8.21 -0.15 -8.82
CA ASN A 15 -7.05 -1.00 -8.53
C ASN A 15 -6.43 -0.56 -7.19
N ALA A 16 -7.05 -1.00 -6.07
CA ALA A 16 -6.68 -0.66 -4.70
C ALA A 16 -6.96 -1.83 -3.76
N HIS A 17 -6.17 -2.90 -3.90
CA HIS A 17 -6.38 -4.15 -3.18
C HIS A 17 -6.00 -4.06 -1.70
N GLY A 18 -6.70 -4.83 -0.84
CA GLY A 18 -6.36 -5.04 0.57
C GLY A 18 -6.19 -3.77 1.42
N GLY A 19 -6.73 -2.66 0.96
CA GLY A 19 -6.47 -1.35 1.50
C GLY A 19 -7.22 -0.98 2.77
N ASN A 20 -7.28 0.32 3.03
CA ASN A 20 -8.14 0.89 4.04
C ASN A 20 -8.78 2.19 3.54
N ILE A 21 -9.93 2.50 4.10
CA ILE A 21 -10.60 3.78 3.92
C ILE A 21 -10.37 4.62 5.19
N PHE A 22 -9.83 5.81 4.99
CA PHE A 22 -9.49 6.76 6.03
C PHE A 22 -10.26 8.07 5.82
N ASN A 23 -11.01 8.52 6.82
CA ASN A 23 -11.68 9.82 6.74
C ASN A 23 -10.79 10.92 7.31
N TYR A 24 -10.56 11.96 6.52
CA TYR A 24 -9.84 13.15 6.95
C TYR A 24 -10.55 14.40 6.45
N LYS A 25 -11.01 15.23 7.38
CA LYS A 25 -11.71 16.49 7.11
C LYS A 25 -12.89 16.33 6.14
N GLY A 26 -13.68 15.28 6.33
CA GLY A 26 -14.88 15.02 5.54
C GLY A 26 -14.62 14.49 4.12
N THR A 27 -13.40 14.03 3.83
CA THR A 27 -13.06 13.31 2.61
C THR A 27 -12.61 11.91 2.98
N TYR A 28 -13.14 10.91 2.29
CA TYR A 28 -12.71 9.53 2.40
C TYR A 28 -11.56 9.29 1.43
N TYR A 29 -10.48 8.70 1.92
CA TYR A 29 -9.30 8.30 1.18
C TYR A 29 -9.20 6.79 1.20
N TRP A 30 -9.26 6.16 0.06
CA TRP A 30 -9.04 4.72 -0.09
C TRP A 30 -7.65 4.49 -0.62
N TYR A 31 -6.77 3.93 0.22
CA TYR A 31 -5.44 3.50 -0.16
C TYR A 31 -5.45 1.99 -0.34
N GLY A 32 -4.84 1.49 -1.39
CA GLY A 32 -4.73 0.06 -1.63
C GLY A 32 -3.55 -0.27 -2.52
N GLU A 33 -3.15 -1.54 -2.47
CA GLU A 33 -2.14 -2.05 -3.38
C GLU A 33 -2.63 -1.92 -4.83
N SER A 34 -1.80 -1.32 -5.67
CA SER A 34 -1.99 -1.29 -7.11
C SER A 34 -1.16 -2.39 -7.76
N ARG A 35 -1.80 -3.21 -8.60
CA ARG A 35 -1.16 -4.33 -9.30
C ARG A 35 -1.16 -4.07 -10.80
N SER A 36 -0.11 -4.55 -11.49
CA SER A 36 -0.11 -4.60 -12.94
C SER A 36 -1.24 -5.49 -13.45
N GLU A 37 -1.86 -5.10 -14.55
CA GLU A 37 -2.93 -5.86 -15.21
C GLU A 37 -2.39 -7.00 -16.08
N ASP A 38 -1.06 -7.20 -16.12
CA ASP A 38 -0.41 -8.25 -16.93
C ASP A 38 -0.56 -9.67 -16.33
N GLY A 39 -1.24 -9.79 -15.19
CA GLY A 39 -1.52 -11.05 -14.51
C GLY A 39 -0.30 -11.76 -13.91
N LYS A 40 0.88 -11.15 -13.94
CA LYS A 40 2.08 -11.75 -13.36
C LYS A 40 2.02 -11.76 -11.84
N PRO A 41 2.46 -12.84 -11.17
CA PRO A 41 2.65 -12.85 -9.74
C PRO A 41 3.63 -11.74 -9.33
N TYR A 42 3.38 -11.14 -8.14
CA TYR A 42 4.28 -10.13 -7.56
C TYR A 42 4.50 -8.88 -8.43
N SER A 43 3.44 -8.45 -9.10
CA SER A 43 3.44 -7.28 -9.97
C SER A 43 2.95 -6.01 -9.28
N SER A 44 3.32 -5.81 -8.00
CA SER A 44 2.99 -4.60 -7.27
C SER A 44 3.58 -3.37 -7.97
N LEU A 45 2.71 -2.39 -8.25
CA LEU A 45 3.11 -1.09 -8.78
C LEU A 45 3.34 -0.08 -7.64
N GLY A 46 2.89 -0.43 -6.44
CA GLY A 46 2.91 0.44 -5.27
C GLY A 46 1.53 0.62 -4.63
N VAL A 47 1.27 1.76 -4.04
CA VAL A 47 0.00 2.09 -3.40
C VAL A 47 -0.71 3.19 -4.19
N SER A 48 -1.95 2.91 -4.60
CA SER A 48 -2.86 3.89 -5.21
C SER A 48 -3.72 4.59 -4.16
N CYS A 49 -4.25 5.76 -4.50
CA CYS A 49 -5.19 6.51 -3.68
C CYS A 49 -6.41 6.92 -4.51
N PHE A 50 -7.58 6.70 -3.93
CA PHE A 50 -8.86 7.18 -4.45
C PHE A 50 -9.54 8.01 -3.38
N THR A 51 -10.31 9.03 -3.77
CA THR A 51 -11.09 9.85 -2.84
C THR A 51 -12.56 9.85 -3.16
N SER A 52 -13.36 10.01 -2.10
CA SER A 52 -14.81 10.13 -2.20
C SER A 52 -15.35 11.07 -1.12
N LYS A 53 -16.52 11.65 -1.39
CA LYS A 53 -17.33 12.39 -0.41
C LYS A 53 -18.52 11.57 0.10
N ASP A 54 -18.88 10.50 -0.59
CA ASP A 54 -20.11 9.76 -0.37
C ASP A 54 -19.93 8.23 -0.34
N LEU A 55 -18.67 7.74 -0.45
CA LEU A 55 -18.29 6.32 -0.52
C LEU A 55 -18.86 5.58 -1.75
N LYS A 56 -19.40 6.30 -2.72
CA LYS A 56 -19.96 5.74 -3.96
C LYS A 56 -19.19 6.20 -5.18
N ASN A 57 -18.92 7.49 -5.24
CA ASN A 57 -18.23 8.13 -6.36
C ASN A 57 -16.77 8.34 -5.98
N TRP A 58 -15.85 7.70 -6.69
CA TRP A 58 -14.42 7.68 -6.38
C TRP A 58 -13.59 8.37 -7.47
N THR A 59 -12.75 9.30 -7.06
CA THR A 59 -11.79 9.98 -7.93
C THR A 59 -10.42 9.35 -7.76
N ASN A 60 -9.79 8.92 -8.87
CA ASN A 60 -8.46 8.32 -8.89
C ASN A 60 -7.38 9.41 -8.82
N HIS A 61 -6.42 9.25 -7.90
CA HIS A 61 -5.24 10.13 -7.73
C HIS A 61 -3.93 9.45 -8.17
N GLY A 62 -4.02 8.24 -8.73
CA GLY A 62 -2.85 7.48 -9.17
C GLY A 62 -2.06 6.87 -8.01
N LEU A 63 -0.79 6.57 -8.28
CA LEU A 63 0.14 6.01 -7.30
C LEU A 63 0.63 7.11 -6.36
N VAL A 64 0.40 6.94 -5.07
CA VAL A 64 0.86 7.85 -4.00
C VAL A 64 2.14 7.36 -3.33
N LEU A 65 2.45 6.07 -3.46
CA LEU A 65 3.72 5.44 -3.13
C LEU A 65 4.03 4.44 -4.25
N PRO A 66 4.74 4.80 -5.32
CA PRO A 66 5.20 3.85 -6.33
C PRO A 66 6.31 2.97 -5.77
N VAL A 67 6.50 1.77 -6.36
CA VAL A 67 7.73 1.00 -6.15
C VAL A 67 8.92 1.83 -6.60
N SER A 68 10.09 1.58 -5.99
CA SER A 68 11.32 2.32 -6.31
C SER A 68 11.98 1.75 -7.56
N GLU A 69 12.53 2.64 -8.38
CA GLU A 69 13.42 2.28 -9.49
C GLU A 69 14.88 2.10 -9.02
N GLU A 70 15.18 2.48 -7.78
CA GLU A 70 16.52 2.40 -7.20
C GLU A 70 16.84 0.93 -6.85
N PRO A 71 17.88 0.32 -7.47
CA PRO A 71 18.30 -1.04 -7.14
C PRO A 71 18.75 -1.15 -5.68
N GLY A 72 18.30 -2.20 -5.00
CA GLY A 72 18.62 -2.45 -3.59
C GLY A 72 17.73 -1.70 -2.60
N SER A 73 16.79 -0.89 -3.06
CA SER A 73 15.73 -0.37 -2.22
C SER A 73 14.84 -1.51 -1.72
N ASP A 74 14.45 -1.49 -0.45
CA ASP A 74 13.51 -2.48 0.10
C ASP A 74 12.16 -2.52 -0.67
N ILE A 75 11.79 -1.41 -1.32
CA ILE A 75 10.58 -1.29 -2.14
C ILE A 75 10.91 -1.23 -3.65
N GLU A 76 12.03 -1.79 -4.11
CA GLU A 76 12.35 -1.86 -5.53
C GLU A 76 11.31 -2.68 -6.32
N GLY A 77 11.18 -2.41 -7.62
CA GLY A 77 10.27 -3.14 -8.51
C GLY A 77 10.47 -4.65 -8.42
N GLY A 78 9.36 -5.38 -8.19
CA GLY A 78 9.36 -6.83 -7.89
C GLY A 78 9.24 -7.15 -6.39
N CYS A 79 9.17 -6.14 -5.51
CA CYS A 79 8.71 -6.29 -4.13
C CYS A 79 7.20 -6.51 -4.08
N ILE A 80 6.68 -6.89 -2.91
CA ILE A 80 5.24 -7.00 -2.66
C ILE A 80 4.88 -5.99 -1.58
N ILE A 81 4.05 -5.00 -1.93
CA ILE A 81 3.47 -4.04 -0.99
C ILE A 81 2.01 -4.39 -0.82
N GLU A 82 1.60 -4.75 0.39
CA GLU A 82 0.23 -5.16 0.69
C GLU A 82 -0.35 -4.43 1.89
N ARG A 83 -1.69 -4.38 1.92
CA ARG A 83 -2.49 -3.93 3.08
C ARG A 83 -2.04 -2.58 3.65
N PRO A 84 -1.86 -1.54 2.82
CA PRO A 84 -1.47 -0.23 3.33
C PRO A 84 -2.52 0.31 4.30
N LYS A 85 -2.05 0.92 5.39
CA LYS A 85 -2.86 1.62 6.39
C LYS A 85 -2.29 3.01 6.59
N VAL A 86 -3.11 4.03 6.39
CA VAL A 86 -2.71 5.43 6.55
C VAL A 86 -3.40 6.03 7.76
N LEU A 87 -2.62 6.74 8.58
CA LEU A 87 -3.07 7.50 9.72
C LEU A 87 -2.46 8.90 9.69
N TYR A 88 -3.20 9.88 10.20
CA TYR A 88 -2.65 11.22 10.43
C TYR A 88 -2.05 11.33 11.83
N ASN A 89 -0.76 11.66 11.90
CA ASN A 89 -0.06 11.89 13.15
C ASN A 89 -0.11 13.39 13.48
N GLN A 90 -0.92 13.76 14.47
CA GLN A 90 -1.11 15.15 14.88
C GLN A 90 0.16 15.81 15.42
N LYS A 91 1.02 15.04 16.11
CA LYS A 91 2.26 15.56 16.71
C LYS A 91 3.27 15.98 15.64
N THR A 92 3.43 15.17 14.60
CA THR A 92 4.38 15.44 13.50
C THR A 92 3.71 16.14 12.32
N ARG A 93 2.37 16.23 12.32
CA ARG A 93 1.55 16.74 11.22
C ARG A 93 1.81 16.03 9.89
N LYS A 94 2.13 14.73 9.95
CA LYS A 94 2.40 13.87 8.80
C LYS A 94 1.30 12.82 8.63
N PHE A 95 1.05 12.45 7.39
CA PHE A 95 0.36 11.21 7.07
C PHE A 95 1.40 10.09 7.11
N VAL A 96 1.11 9.03 7.86
CA VAL A 96 2.00 7.89 8.04
C VAL A 96 1.32 6.66 7.47
N MET A 97 1.97 6.03 6.51
CA MET A 97 1.53 4.79 5.89
C MET A 97 2.35 3.63 6.44
N TRP A 98 1.65 2.60 6.93
CA TRP A 98 2.21 1.29 7.28
C TRP A 98 1.72 0.28 6.27
N PHE A 99 2.58 -0.66 5.87
CA PHE A 99 2.21 -1.72 4.93
C PHE A 99 3.02 -3.00 5.20
N HIS A 100 2.48 -4.13 4.76
CA HIS A 100 3.22 -5.37 4.66
C HIS A 100 4.15 -5.29 3.47
N LEU A 101 5.39 -5.72 3.67
CA LEU A 101 6.43 -5.69 2.65
C LEU A 101 7.14 -7.03 2.54
N GLU A 102 7.17 -7.57 1.33
CA GLU A 102 8.06 -8.66 0.95
C GLU A 102 9.10 -8.16 -0.04
N LEU A 103 10.35 -8.52 0.22
CA LEU A 103 11.46 -8.09 -0.62
C LEU A 103 11.47 -8.84 -1.96
N LYS A 104 11.95 -8.19 -3.00
CA LYS A 104 12.12 -8.77 -4.34
C LYS A 104 12.82 -10.12 -4.28
N GLY A 105 12.23 -11.13 -4.94
CA GLY A 105 12.80 -12.47 -5.03
C GLY A 105 12.76 -13.30 -3.73
N ARG A 106 12.10 -12.80 -2.67
CA ARG A 106 12.01 -13.51 -1.38
C ARG A 106 10.65 -14.17 -1.14
N GLY A 107 9.72 -14.07 -2.10
CA GLY A 107 8.34 -14.51 -1.90
C GLY A 107 7.75 -13.88 -0.62
N TYR A 108 7.14 -14.69 0.24
CA TYR A 108 6.62 -14.25 1.55
C TYR A 108 7.60 -14.53 2.72
N GLY A 109 8.90 -14.69 2.43
CA GLY A 109 9.91 -15.04 3.44
C GLY A 109 10.50 -13.85 4.21
N ALA A 110 10.39 -12.63 3.69
CA ALA A 110 10.94 -11.45 4.35
C ALA A 110 10.07 -11.01 5.54
N ALA A 111 8.73 -11.11 5.42
CA ALA A 111 7.75 -10.81 6.47
C ALA A 111 8.02 -9.48 7.19
N ARG A 112 8.14 -8.40 6.41
CA ARG A 112 8.51 -7.08 6.93
C ARG A 112 7.30 -6.16 7.04
N TYR A 113 7.41 -5.16 7.89
CA TYR A 113 6.62 -3.94 7.78
C TYR A 113 7.39 -2.91 6.94
N GLY A 114 6.69 -2.07 6.20
CA GLY A 114 7.23 -0.87 5.60
C GLY A 114 6.56 0.36 6.19
N VAL A 115 7.28 1.48 6.23
CA VAL A 115 6.76 2.78 6.67
C VAL A 115 7.09 3.82 5.63
N ALA A 116 6.10 4.62 5.26
CA ALA A 116 6.26 5.79 4.42
C ALA A 116 5.50 6.99 5.02
N THR A 117 5.94 8.20 4.70
CA THR A 117 5.32 9.43 5.22
C THR A 117 5.07 10.44 4.13
N SER A 118 4.06 11.29 4.32
CA SER A 118 3.76 12.41 3.44
C SER A 118 3.24 13.61 4.23
N ASP A 119 3.40 14.80 3.67
CA ASP A 119 2.81 16.04 4.21
C ASP A 119 1.35 16.20 3.78
N THR A 120 0.93 15.49 2.73
CA THR A 120 -0.43 15.53 2.20
C THR A 120 -1.05 14.14 2.14
N PRO A 121 -2.38 14.01 2.22
CA PRO A 121 -3.02 12.69 2.10
C PRO A 121 -2.88 12.09 0.69
N PHE A 122 -2.60 12.88 -0.33
CA PHE A 122 -2.40 12.43 -1.72
C PHE A 122 -0.96 12.01 -2.01
N GLY A 123 -0.06 12.06 -1.02
CA GLY A 123 1.35 11.83 -1.27
C GLY A 123 2.06 13.07 -1.90
N PRO A 124 3.19 12.87 -2.57
CA PRO A 124 3.88 11.59 -2.64
C PRO A 124 4.33 11.12 -1.27
N PHE A 125 4.10 9.85 -0.97
CA PHE A 125 4.66 9.25 0.22
C PHE A 125 6.14 8.93 -0.03
N LYS A 126 6.98 9.25 0.95
CA LYS A 126 8.41 8.93 0.94
C LYS A 126 8.63 7.70 1.81
N PHE A 127 9.22 6.66 1.22
CA PHE A 127 9.64 5.48 1.98
C PHE A 127 10.66 5.87 3.04
N VAL A 128 10.46 5.41 4.28
CA VAL A 128 11.33 5.75 5.43
C VAL A 128 12.21 4.56 5.78
N ARG A 129 11.60 3.39 5.98
CA ARG A 129 12.29 2.17 6.37
C ARG A 129 11.39 0.96 6.31
N SER A 130 11.99 -0.21 6.40
CA SER A 130 11.31 -1.46 6.71
C SER A 130 12.03 -2.26 7.80
N GLY A 131 11.36 -3.27 8.34
CA GLY A 131 11.93 -4.16 9.34
C GLY A 131 11.00 -5.30 9.70
N ARG A 132 11.48 -6.27 10.45
CA ARG A 132 10.63 -7.29 11.09
C ARG A 132 10.12 -6.76 12.42
N VAL A 133 8.85 -7.05 12.76
CA VAL A 133 8.25 -6.62 14.03
C VAL A 133 8.95 -7.31 15.21
N ASN A 134 9.21 -8.60 15.09
CA ASN A 134 9.86 -9.42 16.12
C ASN A 134 11.02 -10.19 15.51
N PRO A 135 12.23 -9.57 15.37
CA PRO A 135 13.39 -10.27 14.87
C PRO A 135 13.73 -11.47 15.79
N GLY A 136 13.78 -12.67 15.22
CA GLY A 136 14.08 -13.90 15.96
C GLY A 136 12.89 -14.61 16.60
N ILE A 137 11.68 -14.04 16.55
CA ILE A 137 10.45 -14.72 16.95
C ILE A 137 9.71 -15.16 15.69
N TYR A 138 9.58 -16.47 15.52
CA TYR A 138 8.76 -17.04 14.45
C TYR A 138 7.36 -17.34 15.01
N PRO A 139 6.28 -17.07 14.24
CA PRO A 139 4.96 -17.56 14.61
C PRO A 139 5.00 -19.08 14.83
N ILE A 140 4.26 -19.58 15.82
CA ILE A 140 4.13 -21.01 16.07
C ILE A 140 3.69 -21.69 14.77
N GLY A 141 4.46 -22.69 14.30
CA GLY A 141 4.18 -23.44 13.08
C GLY A 141 5.02 -23.04 11.85
N PHE A 142 5.86 -22.02 11.94
CA PHE A 142 6.82 -21.70 10.88
C PHE A 142 8.24 -22.06 11.33
N SER A 143 8.89 -22.93 10.57
CA SER A 143 10.33 -23.19 10.76
C SER A 143 11.15 -21.96 10.35
N LYS A 144 12.31 -21.79 11.00
CA LYS A 144 13.29 -20.82 10.59
C LYS A 144 13.66 -21.09 9.12
N PRO A 145 13.59 -20.13 8.20
CA PRO A 145 14.17 -20.31 6.89
C PRO A 145 15.69 -20.49 7.06
N ASP A 146 16.22 -21.53 6.44
CA ASP A 146 17.66 -21.82 6.38
C ASP A 146 18.39 -20.71 5.63
#